data_1bb5c93aeff788e702151f55aa5500cc
#
_entry.id   1bb5c93aeff788e702151f55aa5500cc
#
_cell.length_a   1.000
_cell.length_b   1.000
_cell.length_c   1.000
_cell.angle_alpha   90.00
_cell.angle_beta   90.00
_cell.angle_gamma   90.00
#
_symmetry.space_group_name_H-M   'P 1'
#
loop_
_entity.id
_entity.type
_entity.pdbx_description
1 polymer ?
#
loop_
_entity_poly.entity_id
_entity_poly.type
_entity_poly.pdbx_seq_one_letter_code
_entity_poly.pdbx_strand_id
1 'polypeptide(L)'
;MIHRLEKGYLLPGQMEVIRNHQEVVHRFHQMHTLSLSTMEPRGNAWNFTMEMQLTVKSVNPYNNSFEMLVKDLLRWKKSGYRMLLLSPSRTRAARLAKDLQDQELSAFYSEDPEELIQPGQIKVTWGRVSRGFEYPMVKYVVISETDIFGKEKKKKRKNPSTAESRSRAFTELSVGDFVVHENHGLGVYRGIEKMEVDGVVKDYIKIEYAGKSNL
;
A
#
# COMPACT_ATOMS: atom_id res chain seq x y z
N MET A 1 -20.99 -7.00 22.69
CA MET A 1 -21.38 -5.58 22.79
C MET A 1 -22.12 -5.32 24.11
N ILE A 2 -23.21 -6.00 24.41
CA ILE A 2 -23.96 -5.93 25.68
C ILE A 2 -23.02 -6.09 26.89
N HIS A 3 -22.16 -7.10 26.91
CA HIS A 3 -21.18 -7.32 27.98
C HIS A 3 -20.20 -6.16 28.22
N ARG A 4 -19.87 -5.36 27.18
CA ARG A 4 -19.03 -4.17 27.35
C ARG A 4 -19.82 -2.99 27.93
N LEU A 5 -21.11 -2.90 27.62
CA LEU A 5 -22.03 -1.93 28.24
C LEU A 5 -22.22 -2.22 29.73
N GLU A 6 -22.48 -3.48 30.07
CA GLU A 6 -22.64 -3.93 31.47
C GLU A 6 -21.39 -3.68 32.32
N LYS A 7 -20.21 -3.80 31.72
CA LYS A 7 -18.93 -3.50 32.37
C LYS A 7 -18.54 -2.01 32.38
N GLY A 8 -19.40 -1.14 31.87
CA GLY A 8 -19.13 0.31 31.82
C GLY A 8 -18.06 0.73 30.80
N TYR A 9 -17.63 -0.16 29.86
CA TYR A 9 -16.68 0.17 28.81
C TYR A 9 -17.31 0.89 27.61
N LEU A 10 -18.64 0.95 27.58
CA LEU A 10 -19.42 1.67 26.60
C LEU A 10 -20.51 2.47 27.32
N LEU A 11 -20.72 3.70 26.89
CA LEU A 11 -21.83 4.51 27.37
C LEU A 11 -23.10 4.17 26.58
N PRO A 12 -24.31 4.29 27.21
CA PRO A 12 -25.59 4.02 26.55
C PRO A 12 -25.73 4.77 25.20
N GLY A 13 -25.39 6.05 25.14
CA GLY A 13 -25.48 6.85 23.92
C GLY A 13 -24.55 6.40 22.79
N GLN A 14 -23.48 5.66 23.09
CA GLN A 14 -22.62 5.09 22.07
C GLN A 14 -23.27 3.92 21.32
N MET A 15 -24.29 3.30 21.92
CA MET A 15 -25.06 2.23 21.29
C MET A 15 -25.93 2.74 20.13
N GLU A 16 -26.34 3.99 20.15
CA GLU A 16 -27.17 4.60 19.11
C GLU A 16 -26.43 4.77 17.78
N VAL A 17 -25.10 4.96 17.83
CA VAL A 17 -24.26 5.11 16.64
C VAL A 17 -23.74 3.77 16.09
N ILE A 18 -23.95 2.68 16.83
CA ILE A 18 -23.50 1.34 16.46
C ILE A 18 -24.65 0.56 15.84
N ARG A 19 -24.47 0.09 14.63
CA ARG A 19 -25.44 -0.79 13.97
C ARG A 19 -25.11 -2.25 14.25
N ASN A 20 -26.15 -3.06 14.42
CA ASN A 20 -25.94 -4.50 14.55
C ASN A 20 -25.64 -5.12 13.17
N HIS A 21 -25.07 -6.32 13.17
CA HIS A 21 -24.69 -7.01 11.94
C HIS A 21 -25.89 -7.25 11.00
N GLN A 22 -27.05 -7.61 11.54
CA GLN A 22 -28.24 -7.90 10.75
C GLN A 22 -28.78 -6.66 10.05
N GLU A 23 -28.80 -5.50 10.72
CA GLU A 23 -29.18 -4.24 10.08
C GLU A 23 -28.25 -3.84 8.95
N VAL A 24 -26.94 -4.03 9.15
CA VAL A 24 -25.93 -3.73 8.12
C VAL A 24 -26.14 -4.64 6.91
N VAL A 25 -26.25 -5.95 7.11
CA VAL A 25 -26.49 -6.92 6.04
C VAL A 25 -27.80 -6.62 5.30
N HIS A 26 -28.88 -6.32 6.06
CA HIS A 26 -30.18 -5.97 5.45
C HIS A 26 -30.08 -4.74 4.53
N ARG A 27 -29.33 -3.71 4.96
CA ARG A 27 -29.10 -2.52 4.09
C ARG A 27 -28.30 -2.85 2.84
N PHE A 28 -27.27 -3.70 2.94
CA PHE A 28 -26.53 -4.15 1.77
C PHE A 28 -27.40 -4.92 0.77
N HIS A 29 -28.36 -5.72 1.24
CA HIS A 29 -29.31 -6.43 0.37
C HIS A 29 -30.24 -5.48 -0.44
N GLN A 30 -30.39 -4.24 0.00
CA GLN A 30 -31.16 -3.21 -0.70
C GLN A 30 -30.33 -2.43 -1.72
N MET A 31 -29.01 -2.70 -1.81
CA MET A 31 -28.07 -2.00 -2.70
C MET A 31 -27.50 -2.94 -3.74
N HIS A 32 -27.04 -2.39 -4.87
CA HIS A 32 -26.19 -3.13 -5.79
C HIS A 32 -24.85 -3.39 -5.10
N THR A 33 -24.56 -4.65 -4.84
CA THR A 33 -23.39 -5.04 -4.04
C THR A 33 -22.45 -5.88 -4.88
N LEU A 34 -21.17 -5.52 -4.93
CA LEU A 34 -20.09 -6.31 -5.49
C LEU A 34 -19.17 -6.78 -4.36
N SER A 35 -19.00 -8.09 -4.23
CA SER A 35 -18.03 -8.67 -3.31
C SER A 35 -16.81 -9.17 -4.06
N LEU A 36 -15.63 -8.78 -3.62
CA LEU A 36 -14.35 -9.27 -4.13
C LEU A 36 -13.65 -10.04 -3.01
N SER A 37 -13.37 -11.31 -3.24
CA SER A 37 -12.73 -12.18 -2.27
C SER A 37 -11.58 -12.95 -2.90
N THR A 38 -10.49 -13.13 -2.16
CA THR A 38 -9.35 -13.97 -2.57
C THR A 38 -9.56 -15.45 -2.24
N MET A 39 -10.55 -15.76 -1.41
CA MET A 39 -10.95 -17.10 -1.04
C MET A 39 -12.48 -17.18 -1.10
N GLU A 40 -13.00 -18.37 -1.26
CA GLU A 40 -14.45 -18.60 -1.19
C GLU A 40 -15.01 -18.06 0.13
N PRO A 41 -16.04 -17.20 0.10
CA PRO A 41 -16.65 -16.68 1.30
C PRO A 41 -17.27 -17.84 2.10
N ARG A 42 -16.89 -17.97 3.36
CA ARG A 42 -17.50 -18.96 4.25
C ARG A 42 -18.81 -18.40 4.78
N GLY A 43 -19.93 -19.09 4.49
CA GLY A 43 -21.26 -18.80 5.02
C GLY A 43 -22.22 -18.18 4.00
N ASN A 44 -23.52 -18.36 4.26
CA ASN A 44 -24.62 -17.95 3.36
C ASN A 44 -25.16 -16.55 3.69
N ALA A 45 -24.35 -15.66 4.25
CA ALA A 45 -24.83 -14.32 4.63
C ALA A 45 -25.20 -13.44 3.41
N TRP A 46 -24.74 -13.80 2.23
CA TRP A 46 -24.89 -13.02 1.00
C TRP A 46 -25.53 -13.88 -0.10
N ASN A 47 -26.66 -13.44 -0.62
CA ASN A 47 -27.29 -14.05 -1.78
C ASN A 47 -26.85 -13.27 -3.03
N PHE A 48 -25.78 -13.71 -3.69
CA PHE A 48 -25.36 -13.11 -4.95
C PHE A 48 -26.18 -13.67 -6.12
N THR A 49 -26.57 -12.80 -7.05
CA THR A 49 -27.26 -13.19 -8.29
C THR A 49 -26.30 -13.75 -9.33
N MET A 50 -25.03 -13.42 -9.23
CA MET A 50 -23.96 -13.90 -10.10
C MET A 50 -22.68 -14.09 -9.27
N GLU A 51 -22.00 -15.19 -9.51
CA GLU A 51 -20.67 -15.46 -8.97
C GLU A 51 -19.72 -15.77 -10.13
N MET A 52 -18.54 -15.17 -10.09
CA MET A 52 -17.51 -15.34 -11.11
C MET A 52 -16.18 -15.65 -10.45
N GLN A 53 -15.58 -16.76 -10.82
CA GLN A 53 -14.24 -17.13 -10.39
C GLN A 53 -13.20 -16.65 -11.42
N LEU A 54 -12.29 -15.79 -11.00
CA LEU A 54 -11.20 -15.29 -11.81
C LEU A 54 -9.88 -15.94 -11.38
N THR A 55 -9.26 -16.72 -12.27
CA THR A 55 -7.92 -17.26 -12.03
C THR A 55 -6.88 -16.22 -12.38
N VAL A 56 -6.23 -15.66 -11.36
CA VAL A 56 -5.17 -14.66 -11.50
C VAL A 56 -3.88 -15.22 -10.92
N LYS A 57 -2.78 -15.07 -11.66
CA LYS A 57 -1.43 -15.43 -11.18
C LYS A 57 -0.61 -14.17 -10.98
N SER A 58 0.26 -14.17 -9.99
CA SER A 58 1.25 -13.11 -9.82
C SER A 58 2.36 -13.25 -10.84
N VAL A 59 2.84 -12.13 -11.35
CA VAL A 59 4.07 -12.08 -12.17
C VAL A 59 5.28 -12.20 -11.24
N ASN A 60 6.30 -12.92 -11.68
CA ASN A 60 7.54 -13.06 -10.92
C ASN A 60 8.30 -11.71 -10.85
N PRO A 61 8.90 -11.37 -9.72
CA PRO A 61 9.79 -10.22 -9.65
C PRO A 61 11.09 -10.52 -10.42
N TYR A 62 11.46 -9.64 -11.35
CA TYR A 62 12.64 -9.83 -12.18
C TYR A 62 13.93 -9.30 -11.54
N ASN A 63 13.82 -8.47 -10.49
CA ASN A 63 14.98 -7.96 -9.72
C ASN A 63 16.12 -7.41 -10.57
N ASN A 64 15.81 -6.56 -11.55
CA ASN A 64 16.71 -6.01 -12.56
C ASN A 64 17.27 -7.03 -13.59
N SER A 65 16.78 -8.26 -13.62
CA SER A 65 17.17 -9.21 -14.65
C SER A 65 16.32 -9.01 -15.91
N PHE A 66 16.83 -8.22 -16.83
CA PHE A 66 16.17 -7.98 -18.13
C PHE A 66 16.09 -9.27 -18.97
N GLU A 67 17.07 -10.14 -18.83
CA GLU A 67 17.10 -11.45 -19.52
C GLU A 67 15.93 -12.34 -19.09
N MET A 68 15.62 -12.40 -17.78
CA MET A 68 14.48 -13.15 -17.27
C MET A 68 13.14 -12.58 -17.78
N LEU A 69 13.04 -11.25 -17.85
CA LEU A 69 11.87 -10.59 -18.42
C LEU A 69 11.69 -10.99 -19.90
N VAL A 70 12.72 -10.88 -20.71
CA VAL A 70 12.68 -11.23 -22.13
C VAL A 70 12.28 -12.70 -22.33
N LYS A 71 12.82 -13.61 -21.54
CA LYS A 71 12.47 -15.03 -21.56
C LYS A 71 10.98 -15.26 -21.29
N ASP A 72 10.41 -14.60 -20.28
CA ASP A 72 8.99 -14.69 -19.98
C ASP A 72 8.12 -14.05 -21.07
N LEU A 73 8.52 -12.89 -21.61
CA LEU A 73 7.83 -12.24 -22.72
C LEU A 73 7.80 -13.11 -23.97
N LEU A 74 8.90 -13.78 -24.32
CA LEU A 74 8.96 -14.74 -25.42
C LEU A 74 8.04 -15.94 -25.20
N ARG A 75 7.96 -16.46 -23.97
CA ARG A 75 7.04 -17.54 -23.60
C ARG A 75 5.59 -17.11 -23.80
N TRP A 76 5.20 -15.93 -23.30
CA TRP A 76 3.85 -15.40 -23.49
C TRP A 76 3.54 -15.06 -24.95
N LYS A 77 4.51 -14.53 -25.71
CA LYS A 77 4.38 -14.30 -27.15
C LYS A 77 4.02 -15.59 -27.87
N LYS A 78 4.76 -16.69 -27.63
CA LYS A 78 4.49 -18.01 -28.22
C LYS A 78 3.11 -18.57 -27.83
N SER A 79 2.63 -18.26 -26.62
CA SER A 79 1.32 -18.68 -26.14
C SER A 79 0.17 -17.77 -26.58
N GLY A 80 0.46 -16.72 -27.37
CA GLY A 80 -0.54 -15.80 -27.91
C GLY A 80 -1.13 -14.84 -26.86
N TYR A 81 -0.35 -14.50 -25.84
CA TYR A 81 -0.76 -13.50 -24.85
C TYR A 81 -0.70 -12.08 -25.41
N ARG A 82 -1.60 -11.24 -24.90
CA ARG A 82 -1.53 -9.79 -25.04
C ARG A 82 -0.82 -9.27 -23.79
N MET A 83 0.22 -8.46 -23.99
CA MET A 83 1.08 -8.05 -22.90
C MET A 83 1.06 -6.53 -22.74
N LEU A 84 0.80 -6.06 -21.52
CA LEU A 84 0.81 -4.64 -21.18
C LEU A 84 1.90 -4.37 -20.15
N LEU A 85 2.85 -3.50 -20.50
CA LEU A 85 3.90 -3.04 -19.59
C LEU A 85 3.61 -1.61 -19.15
N LEU A 86 3.66 -1.38 -17.83
CA LEU A 86 3.39 -0.10 -17.22
C LEU A 86 4.64 0.50 -16.61
N SER A 87 4.99 1.71 -17.04
CA SER A 87 6.07 2.50 -16.47
C SER A 87 5.53 3.79 -15.85
N PRO A 88 6.07 4.29 -14.74
CA PRO A 88 5.56 5.48 -14.06
C PRO A 88 5.80 6.79 -14.82
N SER A 89 6.53 6.75 -15.95
CA SER A 89 6.90 7.93 -16.74
C SER A 89 6.78 7.63 -18.24
N ARG A 90 6.27 8.58 -19.00
CA ARG A 90 6.15 8.50 -20.47
C ARG A 90 7.50 8.23 -21.14
N THR A 91 8.52 9.00 -20.76
CA THR A 91 9.88 8.85 -21.30
C THR A 91 10.46 7.48 -21.02
N ARG A 92 10.27 6.94 -19.81
CA ARG A 92 10.72 5.59 -19.46
C ARG A 92 9.94 4.53 -20.23
N ALA A 93 8.62 4.70 -20.39
CA ALA A 93 7.79 3.79 -21.17
C ALA A 93 8.24 3.71 -22.64
N ALA A 94 8.48 4.86 -23.28
CA ALA A 94 8.95 4.91 -24.66
C ALA A 94 10.34 4.26 -24.81
N ARG A 95 11.25 4.50 -23.85
CA ARG A 95 12.57 3.87 -23.83
C ARG A 95 12.46 2.34 -23.65
N LEU A 96 11.65 1.89 -22.71
CA LEU A 96 11.43 0.46 -22.46
C LEU A 96 10.88 -0.24 -23.71
N ALA A 97 9.95 0.40 -24.44
CA ALA A 97 9.45 -0.15 -25.70
C ALA A 97 10.56 -0.33 -26.73
N LYS A 98 11.47 0.65 -26.85
CA LYS A 98 12.63 0.57 -27.74
C LYS A 98 13.61 -0.53 -27.31
N ASP A 99 13.94 -0.60 -26.02
CA ASP A 99 14.84 -1.63 -25.49
C ASP A 99 14.28 -3.05 -25.74
N LEU A 100 12.95 -3.22 -25.72
CA LEU A 100 12.30 -4.49 -26.08
C LEU A 100 12.30 -4.76 -27.59
N GLN A 101 12.15 -3.73 -28.43
CA GLN A 101 12.28 -3.87 -29.88
C GLN A 101 13.68 -4.30 -30.27
N ASP A 102 14.71 -3.79 -29.60
CA ASP A 102 16.12 -4.19 -29.82
C ASP A 102 16.36 -5.68 -29.46
N GLN A 103 15.46 -6.31 -28.70
CA GLN A 103 15.43 -7.75 -28.43
C GLN A 103 14.49 -8.53 -29.36
N GLU A 104 14.16 -7.99 -30.53
CA GLU A 104 13.25 -8.61 -31.52
C GLU A 104 11.85 -8.93 -31.02
N LEU A 105 11.42 -8.25 -29.97
CA LEU A 105 10.05 -8.36 -29.44
C LEU A 105 9.11 -7.38 -30.16
N SER A 106 7.87 -7.81 -30.41
CA SER A 106 6.84 -6.96 -31.02
C SER A 106 6.27 -5.95 -30.02
N ALA A 107 7.12 -5.04 -29.54
CA ALA A 107 6.78 -4.03 -28.58
C ALA A 107 6.50 -2.68 -29.23
N PHE A 108 5.56 -1.91 -28.71
CA PHE A 108 5.27 -0.55 -29.14
C PHE A 108 4.83 0.32 -27.95
N TYR A 109 5.13 1.61 -28.05
CA TYR A 109 4.66 2.61 -27.09
C TYR A 109 3.38 3.26 -27.59
N SER A 110 2.38 3.35 -26.74
CA SER A 110 1.14 4.08 -27.03
C SER A 110 0.50 4.60 -25.74
N GLU A 111 -0.09 5.79 -25.84
CA GLU A 111 -0.89 6.41 -24.79
C GLU A 111 -2.40 6.27 -25.05
N ASP A 112 -2.78 5.81 -26.22
CA ASP A 112 -4.18 5.62 -26.59
C ASP A 112 -4.78 4.42 -25.82
N PRO A 113 -5.77 4.63 -24.94
CA PRO A 113 -6.41 3.55 -24.22
C PRO A 113 -7.24 2.63 -25.13
N GLU A 114 -7.71 3.10 -26.27
CA GLU A 114 -8.53 2.34 -27.21
C GLU A 114 -7.69 1.46 -28.15
N GLU A 115 -6.39 1.68 -28.21
CA GLU A 115 -5.50 0.89 -29.07
C GLU A 115 -5.37 -0.53 -28.56
N LEU A 116 -5.90 -1.47 -29.36
CA LEU A 116 -5.96 -2.87 -29.05
C LEU A 116 -4.59 -3.56 -29.18
N ILE A 117 -4.28 -4.37 -28.20
CA ILE A 117 -3.07 -5.21 -28.20
C ILE A 117 -3.41 -6.52 -28.95
N GLN A 118 -2.69 -6.83 -30.02
CA GLN A 118 -2.88 -8.09 -30.72
C GLN A 118 -2.17 -9.26 -30.00
N PRO A 119 -2.61 -10.52 -30.18
CA PRO A 119 -1.90 -11.67 -29.63
C PRO A 119 -0.42 -11.67 -29.97
N GLY A 120 0.43 -11.81 -28.96
CA GLY A 120 1.89 -11.78 -29.11
C GLY A 120 2.53 -10.39 -29.13
N GLN A 121 1.74 -9.33 -29.08
CA GLN A 121 2.24 -7.95 -29.00
C GLN A 121 2.40 -7.48 -27.56
N ILE A 122 3.29 -6.52 -27.38
CA ILE A 122 3.61 -5.86 -26.12
C ILE A 122 3.31 -4.38 -26.27
N LYS A 123 2.28 -3.89 -25.63
CA LYS A 123 2.03 -2.45 -25.47
C LYS A 123 2.75 -1.95 -24.23
N VAL A 124 3.54 -0.90 -24.38
CA VAL A 124 4.17 -0.20 -23.27
C VAL A 124 3.51 1.17 -23.14
N THR A 125 3.06 1.50 -21.94
CA THR A 125 2.42 2.80 -21.68
C THR A 125 2.80 3.33 -20.31
N TRP A 126 2.45 4.58 -20.06
CA TRP A 126 2.63 5.15 -18.74
C TRP A 126 1.45 4.77 -17.82
N GLY A 127 1.77 4.42 -16.59
CA GLY A 127 0.78 4.01 -15.61
C GLY A 127 1.43 3.37 -14.40
N ARG A 128 0.63 3.06 -13.40
CA ARG A 128 1.10 2.40 -12.18
C ARG A 128 0.14 1.33 -11.73
N VAL A 129 0.69 0.18 -11.45
CA VAL A 129 0.03 -0.89 -10.70
C VAL A 129 1.01 -1.36 -9.63
N SER A 130 0.51 -1.75 -8.49
CA SER A 130 1.38 -2.15 -7.35
C SER A 130 2.17 -3.42 -7.61
N ARG A 131 1.60 -4.35 -8.40
CA ARG A 131 2.22 -5.59 -8.89
C ARG A 131 1.58 -6.01 -10.18
N GLY A 132 2.37 -6.63 -11.05
CA GLY A 132 1.87 -7.26 -12.25
C GLY A 132 1.07 -8.52 -11.97
N PHE A 133 0.25 -8.89 -12.92
CA PHE A 133 -0.62 -10.07 -12.84
C PHE A 133 -0.85 -10.69 -14.22
N GLU A 134 -1.10 -11.98 -14.23
CA GLU A 134 -1.43 -12.77 -15.40
C GLU A 134 -2.86 -13.31 -15.28
N TYR A 135 -3.64 -13.12 -16.34
CA TYR A 135 -4.96 -13.76 -16.56
C TYR A 135 -4.85 -14.87 -17.62
N PRO A 136 -4.58 -16.11 -17.23
CA PRO A 136 -4.39 -17.19 -18.19
C PRO A 136 -5.61 -17.47 -19.06
N MET A 137 -6.82 -17.35 -18.52
CA MET A 137 -8.08 -17.63 -19.21
C MET A 137 -8.29 -16.72 -20.42
N VAL A 138 -7.87 -15.46 -20.35
CA VAL A 138 -8.00 -14.49 -21.44
C VAL A 138 -6.68 -14.20 -22.14
N LYS A 139 -5.61 -14.92 -21.75
CA LYS A 139 -4.24 -14.75 -22.26
C LYS A 139 -3.80 -13.29 -22.21
N TYR A 140 -3.92 -12.69 -21.04
CA TYR A 140 -3.54 -11.31 -20.80
C TYR A 140 -2.59 -11.20 -19.61
N VAL A 141 -1.55 -10.40 -19.76
CA VAL A 141 -0.60 -10.15 -18.67
C VAL A 141 -0.28 -8.66 -18.56
N VAL A 142 -0.23 -8.20 -17.33
CA VAL A 142 0.20 -6.84 -16.98
C VAL A 142 1.49 -6.94 -16.17
N ILE A 143 2.51 -6.19 -16.55
CA ILE A 143 3.80 -6.13 -15.86
C ILE A 143 4.04 -4.68 -15.47
N SER A 144 4.42 -4.45 -14.23
CA SER A 144 4.79 -3.12 -13.76
C SER A 144 6.31 -2.92 -13.77
N GLU A 145 6.75 -1.68 -13.90
CA GLU A 145 8.17 -1.35 -13.76
C GLU A 145 8.74 -1.79 -12.40
N THR A 146 7.88 -1.84 -11.35
CA THR A 146 8.28 -2.35 -10.04
C THR A 146 8.55 -3.86 -9.99
N ASP A 147 7.94 -4.63 -10.90
CA ASP A 147 8.25 -6.05 -11.05
C ASP A 147 9.60 -6.24 -11.77
N ILE A 148 9.93 -5.34 -12.70
CA ILE A 148 11.17 -5.38 -13.48
C ILE A 148 12.37 -4.95 -12.63
N PHE A 149 12.29 -3.77 -12.01
CA PHE A 149 13.42 -3.12 -11.33
C PHE A 149 13.36 -3.18 -9.80
N GLY A 150 12.31 -3.81 -9.24
CA GLY A 150 12.05 -3.81 -7.81
C GLY A 150 11.46 -2.47 -7.33
N LYS A 151 11.03 -2.42 -6.08
CA LYS A 151 10.60 -1.17 -5.47
C LYS A 151 11.82 -0.26 -5.31
N GLU A 152 11.84 0.88 -5.98
CA GLU A 152 12.73 1.97 -5.57
C GLU A 152 12.53 2.15 -4.07
N LYS A 153 13.58 1.87 -3.28
CA LYS A 153 13.60 2.30 -1.90
C LYS A 153 13.50 3.83 -2.00
N LYS A 154 12.27 4.37 -1.83
CA LYS A 154 12.15 5.81 -1.60
C LYS A 154 13.07 6.07 -0.44
N LYS A 155 14.26 6.65 -0.71
CA LYS A 155 15.00 7.36 0.32
C LYS A 155 13.94 8.25 0.93
N LYS A 156 13.51 7.96 2.16
CA LYS A 156 12.67 8.89 2.91
C LYS A 156 13.43 10.20 2.78
N ARG A 157 12.94 11.10 1.92
CA ARG A 157 13.36 12.49 1.99
C ARG A 157 13.08 12.80 3.45
N LYS A 158 14.12 12.94 4.22
CA LYS A 158 14.04 13.58 5.53
C LYS A 158 13.43 14.92 5.17
N ASN A 159 12.12 15.06 5.38
CA ASN A 159 11.50 16.37 5.26
C ASN A 159 12.27 17.25 6.23
N PRO A 160 13.03 18.23 5.78
CA PRO A 160 13.73 19.15 6.68
C PRO A 160 12.74 19.84 7.62
N SER A 161 11.47 19.97 7.20
CA SER A 161 10.37 20.47 8.03
C SER A 161 10.08 19.64 9.29
N THR A 162 10.38 18.32 9.30
CA THR A 162 10.06 17.48 10.48
C THR A 162 11.11 17.65 11.60
N ALA A 163 12.36 17.91 11.27
CA ALA A 163 13.39 18.17 12.26
C ALA A 163 13.26 19.59 12.83
N GLU A 164 13.00 20.59 11.98
CA GLU A 164 12.77 21.98 12.43
C GLU A 164 11.42 22.15 13.15
N SER A 165 10.33 21.47 12.70
CA SER A 165 9.06 21.56 13.42
C SER A 165 9.09 20.79 14.73
N ARG A 166 9.84 19.68 14.82
CA ARG A 166 10.10 19.01 16.11
C ARG A 166 10.93 19.87 17.03
N SER A 167 11.97 20.51 16.53
CA SER A 167 12.78 21.46 17.32
C SER A 167 11.94 22.63 17.83
N ARG A 168 11.08 23.23 17.00
CA ARG A 168 10.18 24.32 17.40
C ARG A 168 9.15 23.90 18.42
N ALA A 169 8.53 22.71 18.25
CA ALA A 169 7.54 22.19 19.21
C ALA A 169 8.13 21.97 20.62
N PHE A 170 9.42 21.63 20.71
CA PHE A 170 10.09 21.50 22.01
C PHE A 170 10.59 22.84 22.58
N THR A 171 10.80 23.84 21.73
CA THR A 171 11.21 25.19 22.16
C THR A 171 10.05 25.98 22.77
N GLU A 172 8.82 25.60 22.50
CA GLU A 172 7.58 26.22 23.01
C GLU A 172 7.13 25.63 24.36
N LEU A 173 7.70 24.49 24.81
CA LEU A 173 7.33 23.84 26.06
C LEU A 173 7.95 24.56 27.25
N SER A 174 7.14 24.91 28.23
CA SER A 174 7.58 25.47 29.51
C SER A 174 7.66 24.38 30.58
N VAL A 175 8.63 24.45 31.45
CA VAL A 175 8.74 23.51 32.58
C VAL A 175 7.46 23.58 33.43
N GLY A 176 6.79 22.44 33.58
CA GLY A 176 5.50 22.33 34.24
C GLY A 176 4.33 22.00 33.26
N ASP A 177 4.55 22.09 31.97
CA ASP A 177 3.51 21.74 30.98
C ASP A 177 3.18 20.27 31.02
N PHE A 178 1.90 19.95 30.80
CA PHE A 178 1.45 18.59 30.62
C PHE A 178 1.78 18.09 29.22
N VAL A 179 2.43 16.95 29.14
CA VAL A 179 2.81 16.30 27.88
C VAL A 179 2.31 14.87 27.85
N VAL A 180 2.02 14.38 26.66
CA VAL A 180 1.59 12.99 26.46
C VAL A 180 2.68 12.24 25.70
N HIS A 181 3.24 11.23 26.36
CA HIS A 181 4.17 10.30 25.72
C HIS A 181 3.41 9.12 25.11
N GLU A 182 3.74 8.74 23.89
CA GLU A 182 3.05 7.69 23.13
C GLU A 182 2.93 6.37 23.90
N ASN A 183 3.99 5.97 24.62
CA ASN A 183 4.02 4.68 25.33
C ASN A 183 3.78 4.81 26.86
N HIS A 184 3.99 5.98 27.44
CA HIS A 184 3.93 6.17 28.89
C HIS A 184 2.77 7.06 29.37
N GLY A 185 2.01 7.63 28.43
CA GLY A 185 0.83 8.43 28.72
C GLY A 185 1.16 9.84 29.22
N LEU A 186 0.32 10.39 30.11
CA LEU A 186 0.39 11.77 30.59
C LEU A 186 1.51 11.95 31.60
N GLY A 187 2.34 12.96 31.40
CA GLY A 187 3.39 13.38 32.32
C GLY A 187 3.57 14.89 32.34
N VAL A 188 4.45 15.37 33.19
CA VAL A 188 4.81 16.79 33.35
C VAL A 188 6.22 17.02 32.82
N TYR A 189 6.37 17.95 31.88
CA TYR A 189 7.68 18.33 31.33
C TYR A 189 8.54 19.01 32.41
N ARG A 190 9.76 18.51 32.61
CA ARG A 190 10.73 18.99 33.60
C ARG A 190 11.98 19.63 33.01
N GLY A 191 12.01 19.80 31.68
CA GLY A 191 13.13 20.43 30.98
C GLY A 191 13.98 19.43 30.19
N ILE A 192 15.15 19.91 29.75
CA ILE A 192 16.13 19.12 29.01
C ILE A 192 17.32 18.85 29.94
N GLU A 193 17.71 17.57 30.01
CA GLU A 193 18.88 17.14 30.80
C GLU A 193 19.93 16.53 29.85
N LYS A 194 21.19 16.91 30.03
CA LYS A 194 22.29 16.32 29.28
C LYS A 194 22.75 15.04 29.96
N MET A 195 22.72 13.94 29.23
CA MET A 195 23.21 12.65 29.73
C MET A 195 24.28 12.11 28.80
N GLU A 196 25.30 11.53 29.38
CA GLU A 196 26.34 10.82 28.65
C GLU A 196 25.98 9.35 28.59
N VAL A 197 25.76 8.84 27.34
CA VAL A 197 25.47 7.44 27.07
C VAL A 197 26.48 6.95 26.05
N ASP A 198 27.20 5.89 26.37
CA ASP A 198 28.28 5.32 25.52
C ASP A 198 29.34 6.32 25.06
N GLY A 199 29.74 7.24 25.96
CA GLY A 199 30.77 8.28 25.68
C GLY A 199 30.28 9.43 24.77
N VAL A 200 28.98 9.52 24.49
CA VAL A 200 28.38 10.60 23.72
C VAL A 200 27.40 11.39 24.58
N VAL A 201 27.61 12.69 24.71
CA VAL A 201 26.68 13.60 25.40
C VAL A 201 25.49 13.90 24.50
N LYS A 202 24.27 13.60 24.96
CA LYS A 202 23.01 13.86 24.25
C LYS A 202 22.05 14.62 25.17
N ASP A 203 21.20 15.45 24.55
CA ASP A 203 20.11 16.13 25.23
C ASP A 203 18.90 15.21 25.32
N TYR A 204 18.39 15.01 26.53
CA TYR A 204 17.19 14.21 26.82
C TYR A 204 16.08 15.09 27.39
N ILE A 205 14.85 14.82 27.00
CA ILE A 205 13.67 15.46 27.55
C ILE A 205 13.29 14.73 28.83
N LYS A 206 13.22 15.45 29.94
CA LYS A 206 12.83 14.91 31.22
C LYS A 206 11.32 15.06 31.44
N ILE A 207 10.63 13.95 31.64
CA ILE A 207 9.21 13.92 31.90
C ILE A 207 8.97 13.17 33.22
N GLU A 208 8.23 13.80 34.14
CA GLU A 208 7.82 13.18 35.40
C GLU A 208 6.41 12.63 35.29
N TYR A 209 6.23 11.37 35.66
CA TYR A 209 4.96 10.69 35.65
C TYR A 209 4.37 10.54 37.07
N ALA A 210 3.08 10.21 37.14
CA ALA A 210 2.42 9.91 38.42
C ALA A 210 3.15 8.73 39.11
N GLY A 211 3.57 8.94 40.39
CA GLY A 211 4.36 7.96 41.12
C GLY A 211 5.86 8.28 41.22
N LYS A 212 6.27 9.51 40.82
CA LYS A 212 7.67 10.01 40.88
C LYS A 212 8.68 9.19 40.02
N SER A 213 8.23 8.44 39.02
CA SER A 213 9.15 7.90 38.04
C SER A 213 9.48 8.94 36.96
N ASN A 214 10.78 9.13 36.67
CA ASN A 214 11.25 9.98 35.60
C ASN A 214 11.63 9.15 34.40
N LEU A 215 11.39 9.66 33.20
CA LEU A 215 11.83 9.13 31.93
C LEU A 215 12.61 10.18 31.20
#